data_09fafe89ef5c95b3de2aeb0411e3df2c
#
_entry.id   09fafe89ef5c95b3de2aeb0411e3df2c
#
_cell.length_a   1.000
_cell.length_b   1.000
_cell.length_c   1.000
_cell.angle_alpha   90.00
_cell.angle_beta   90.00
_cell.angle_gamma   90.00
#
_symmetry.space_group_name_H-M   'P 1'
#
loop_
_entity.id
_entity.type
_entity.pdbx_description
1 polymer ?
#
loop_
_entity_poly.entity_id
_entity_poly.type
_entity_poly.pdbx_seq_one_letter_code
_entity_poly.pdbx_strand_id
1 'polypeptide(L)'
;MARPRTVADADILMALHAVVGRIGPMRMTLADVAAEVGLSAATLVQRFGSKRGLLLAFAKAGAETAEDCFTSVRARHASPLDALTAAATLMTQSMGSPQELANGLAFLQLDIGDREFRKYALEGVEKTHAGYRALLDDAVKARELKPCDTAKLAHAVAALSGGSLIGWAVWQRGAAATWVRRDLETLLAPYRRTSRRRVKRHV
;
A
#
# COMPACT_ATOMS: atom_id res chain seq x y z
N MET A 1 34.09 12.18 21.85
CA MET A 1 33.33 12.62 20.68
C MET A 1 32.48 11.44 20.21
N ALA A 2 31.15 11.52 20.25
CA ALA A 2 30.26 10.46 19.75
C ALA A 2 30.39 10.37 18.23
N ARG A 3 30.62 9.14 17.72
CA ARG A 3 30.65 8.85 16.27
C ARG A 3 29.35 9.30 15.64
N PRO A 4 29.35 10.08 14.55
CA PRO A 4 28.11 10.48 13.90
C PRO A 4 27.27 9.24 13.58
N ARG A 5 26.02 9.21 14.01
CA ARG A 5 25.09 8.14 13.68
C ARG A 5 24.92 8.12 12.17
N THR A 6 25.38 7.08 11.52
CA THR A 6 25.20 6.92 10.05
C THR A 6 23.72 6.60 9.82
N VAL A 7 22.96 7.58 9.29
CA VAL A 7 21.55 7.39 8.91
C VAL A 7 21.51 6.41 7.74
N ALA A 8 20.72 5.35 7.85
CA ALA A 8 20.56 4.35 6.78
C ALA A 8 19.73 4.90 5.63
N ASP A 9 19.89 4.35 4.42
CA ASP A 9 19.07 4.73 3.26
C ASP A 9 17.59 4.46 3.52
N ALA A 10 17.24 3.39 4.24
CA ALA A 10 15.87 3.09 4.64
C ALA A 10 15.23 4.24 5.46
N ASP A 11 15.97 4.84 6.40
CA ASP A 11 15.48 5.96 7.20
C ASP A 11 15.23 7.21 6.33
N ILE A 12 16.11 7.44 5.34
CA ILE A 12 15.94 8.53 4.37
C ILE A 12 14.71 8.30 3.49
N LEU A 13 14.48 7.07 3.04
CA LEU A 13 13.30 6.74 2.23
C LEU A 13 12.00 6.82 3.05
N MET A 14 12.02 6.49 4.33
CA MET A 14 10.88 6.71 5.23
C MET A 14 10.59 8.21 5.42
N ALA A 15 11.62 9.03 5.61
CA ALA A 15 11.48 10.48 5.68
C ALA A 15 10.94 11.05 4.37
N LEU A 16 11.45 10.56 3.23
CA LEU A 16 10.93 10.93 1.91
C LEU A 16 9.42 10.62 1.79
N HIS A 17 8.98 9.43 2.24
CA HIS A 17 7.56 9.07 2.23
C HIS A 17 6.71 10.12 2.98
N ALA A 18 7.12 10.51 4.18
CA ALA A 18 6.43 11.50 4.99
C ALA A 18 6.42 12.89 4.29
N VAL A 19 7.55 13.31 3.73
CA VAL A 19 7.66 14.60 3.01
C VAL A 19 6.80 14.60 1.76
N VAL A 20 6.83 13.53 0.96
CA VAL A 20 5.98 13.40 -0.24
C VAL A 20 4.50 13.40 0.14
N GLY A 21 4.11 12.70 1.19
CA GLY A 21 2.73 12.72 1.69
C GLY A 21 2.28 14.16 2.05
N ARG A 22 3.13 14.92 2.73
CA ARG A 22 2.82 16.27 3.20
C ARG A 22 2.79 17.33 2.10
N ILE A 23 3.78 17.38 1.22
CA ILE A 23 3.95 18.47 0.24
C ILE A 23 3.98 18.05 -1.24
N GLY A 24 3.94 16.78 -1.50
CA GLY A 24 3.93 16.18 -2.85
C GLY A 24 5.32 16.08 -3.49
N PRO A 25 5.47 15.15 -4.46
CA PRO A 25 6.76 14.84 -5.08
C PRO A 25 7.29 16.00 -5.93
N MET A 26 6.42 16.81 -6.50
CA MET A 26 6.82 17.93 -7.36
C MET A 26 7.41 19.09 -6.54
N ARG A 27 6.82 19.40 -5.40
CA ARG A 27 7.20 20.54 -4.56
C ARG A 27 8.35 20.25 -3.61
N MET A 28 8.53 18.99 -3.18
CA MET A 28 9.59 18.61 -2.25
C MET A 28 10.98 18.91 -2.83
N THR A 29 11.91 19.22 -1.94
CA THR A 29 13.34 19.39 -2.24
C THR A 29 14.17 18.37 -1.45
N LEU A 30 15.44 18.19 -1.85
CA LEU A 30 16.36 17.35 -1.07
C LEU A 30 16.62 17.94 0.33
N ALA A 31 16.52 19.27 0.49
CA ALA A 31 16.66 19.92 1.78
C ALA A 31 15.52 19.55 2.74
N ASP A 32 14.29 19.44 2.24
CA ASP A 32 13.14 19.03 3.06
C ASP A 32 13.34 17.63 3.64
N VAL A 33 13.80 16.69 2.81
CA VAL A 33 14.06 15.31 3.26
C VAL A 33 15.28 15.24 4.20
N ALA A 34 16.35 15.97 3.87
CA ALA A 34 17.56 16.00 4.69
C ALA A 34 17.29 16.53 6.09
N ALA A 35 16.43 17.56 6.23
CA ALA A 35 16.02 18.14 7.50
C ALA A 35 15.31 17.12 8.41
N GLU A 36 14.45 16.24 7.84
CA GLU A 36 13.73 15.23 8.62
C GLU A 36 14.67 14.19 9.28
N VAL A 37 15.84 13.95 8.70
CA VAL A 37 16.80 12.94 9.20
C VAL A 37 18.08 13.54 9.76
N GLY A 38 18.14 14.86 9.89
CA GLY A 38 19.31 15.57 10.43
C GLY A 38 20.56 15.48 9.53
N LEU A 39 20.37 15.40 8.21
CA LEU A 39 21.43 15.41 7.22
C LEU A 39 21.46 16.73 6.43
N SER A 40 22.49 16.92 5.60
CA SER A 40 22.53 18.02 4.63
C SER A 40 21.99 17.57 3.28
N ALA A 41 21.45 18.50 2.48
CA ALA A 41 21.07 18.22 1.10
C ALA A 41 22.24 17.71 0.25
N ALA A 42 23.47 18.20 0.51
CA ALA A 42 24.69 17.72 -0.15
C ALA A 42 24.96 16.23 0.12
N THR A 43 24.67 15.74 1.34
CA THR A 43 24.77 14.32 1.68
C THR A 43 23.79 13.49 0.85
N LEU A 44 22.56 13.97 0.64
CA LEU A 44 21.56 13.27 -0.20
C LEU A 44 21.96 13.29 -1.68
N VAL A 45 22.55 14.40 -2.17
CA VAL A 45 23.12 14.45 -3.52
C VAL A 45 24.25 13.43 -3.68
N GLN A 46 25.14 13.32 -2.70
CA GLN A 46 26.22 12.33 -2.74
C GLN A 46 25.71 10.89 -2.78
N ARG A 47 24.60 10.58 -2.07
CA ARG A 47 24.03 9.21 -1.96
C ARG A 47 23.14 8.84 -3.15
N PHE A 48 22.29 9.76 -3.58
CA PHE A 48 21.23 9.48 -4.56
C PHE A 48 21.41 10.25 -5.89
N GLY A 49 22.42 11.08 -6.00
CA GLY A 49 22.78 11.87 -7.18
C GLY A 49 21.89 13.10 -7.40
N SER A 50 20.57 12.95 -7.26
CA SER A 50 19.60 14.02 -7.53
C SER A 50 18.27 13.75 -6.82
N LYS A 51 17.35 14.75 -6.84
CA LYS A 51 15.96 14.56 -6.42
C LYS A 51 15.31 13.38 -7.18
N ARG A 52 15.52 13.30 -8.51
CA ARG A 52 15.01 12.20 -9.32
C ARG A 52 15.58 10.85 -8.89
N GLY A 53 16.88 10.79 -8.58
CA GLY A 53 17.53 9.58 -8.09
C GLY A 53 16.97 9.12 -6.75
N LEU A 54 16.71 10.04 -5.81
CA LEU A 54 16.08 9.74 -4.53
C LEU A 54 14.64 9.22 -4.73
N LEU A 55 13.83 9.83 -5.60
CA LEU A 55 12.48 9.36 -5.93
C LEU A 55 12.50 7.97 -6.59
N LEU A 56 13.46 7.69 -7.48
CA LEU A 56 13.64 6.37 -8.08
C LEU A 56 14.03 5.30 -7.05
N ALA A 57 14.94 5.64 -6.12
CA ALA A 57 15.30 4.74 -5.03
C ALA A 57 14.08 4.40 -4.16
N PHE A 58 13.19 5.37 -3.93
CA PHE A 58 11.94 5.16 -3.20
C PHE A 58 10.97 4.24 -3.97
N ALA A 59 10.75 4.47 -5.28
CA ALA A 59 9.93 3.60 -6.12
C ALA A 59 10.45 2.16 -6.13
N LYS A 60 11.77 2.00 -6.26
CA LYS A 60 12.44 0.68 -6.20
C LYS A 60 12.21 -0.01 -4.86
N ALA A 61 12.47 0.67 -3.75
CA ALA A 61 12.27 0.12 -2.41
C ALA A 61 10.81 -0.30 -2.17
N GLY A 62 9.85 0.51 -2.65
CA GLY A 62 8.42 0.17 -2.59
C GLY A 62 8.08 -1.13 -3.33
N ALA A 63 8.65 -1.31 -4.52
CA ALA A 63 8.48 -2.56 -5.29
C ALA A 63 9.13 -3.76 -4.60
N GLU A 64 10.33 -3.60 -4.03
CA GLU A 64 11.05 -4.67 -3.34
C GLU A 64 10.33 -5.14 -2.07
N THR A 65 9.74 -4.22 -1.30
CA THR A 65 9.08 -4.53 -0.02
C THR A 65 7.62 -4.94 -0.14
N ALA A 66 7.02 -4.87 -1.32
CA ALA A 66 5.61 -5.20 -1.53
C ALA A 66 5.25 -6.63 -1.08
N GLU A 67 6.10 -7.62 -1.38
CA GLU A 67 5.89 -9.02 -1.00
C GLU A 67 5.99 -9.22 0.52
N ASP A 68 6.95 -8.57 1.18
CA ASP A 68 7.14 -8.64 2.63
C ASP A 68 5.93 -8.09 3.39
N CYS A 69 5.26 -7.07 2.84
CA CYS A 69 4.02 -6.54 3.40
C CYS A 69 2.92 -7.61 3.46
N PHE A 70 2.70 -8.36 2.37
CA PHE A 70 1.71 -9.43 2.33
C PHE A 70 2.08 -10.59 3.26
N THR A 71 3.34 -10.99 3.29
CA THR A 71 3.86 -12.03 4.19
C THR A 71 3.64 -11.63 5.66
N SER A 72 3.96 -10.40 6.00
CA SER A 72 3.79 -9.86 7.35
C SER A 72 2.31 -9.78 7.76
N VAL A 73 1.44 -9.32 6.89
CA VAL A 73 -0.01 -9.25 7.15
C VAL A 73 -0.58 -10.65 7.35
N ARG A 74 -0.20 -11.61 6.50
CA ARG A 74 -0.64 -12.99 6.60
C ARG A 74 -0.25 -13.63 7.93
N ALA A 75 0.98 -13.39 8.39
CA ALA A 75 1.48 -13.96 9.66
C ALA A 75 0.73 -13.44 10.90
N ARG A 76 0.12 -12.25 10.82
CA ARG A 76 -0.58 -11.60 11.94
C ARG A 76 -2.07 -11.95 12.04
N HIS A 77 -2.65 -12.62 11.05
CA HIS A 77 -4.07 -12.89 10.99
C HIS A 77 -4.35 -14.38 10.81
N ALA A 78 -5.18 -14.95 11.69
CA ALA A 78 -5.58 -16.35 11.59
C ALA A 78 -6.55 -16.59 10.40
N SER A 79 -7.43 -15.63 10.10
CA SER A 79 -8.35 -15.68 8.97
C SER A 79 -7.68 -15.07 7.73
N PRO A 80 -7.61 -15.79 6.60
CA PRO A 80 -7.17 -15.23 5.32
C PRO A 80 -7.98 -14.03 4.84
N LEU A 81 -9.29 -13.96 5.11
CA LEU A 81 -10.11 -12.80 4.77
C LEU A 81 -9.81 -11.58 5.65
N ASP A 82 -9.46 -11.79 6.93
CA ASP A 82 -9.01 -10.70 7.78
C ASP A 82 -7.64 -10.18 7.30
N ALA A 83 -6.73 -11.09 6.92
CA ALA A 83 -5.47 -10.73 6.29
C ALA A 83 -5.67 -9.94 4.99
N LEU A 84 -6.60 -10.38 4.12
CA LEU A 84 -6.94 -9.68 2.89
C LEU A 84 -7.45 -8.26 3.17
N THR A 85 -8.34 -8.12 4.15
CA THR A 85 -8.89 -6.82 4.56
C THR A 85 -7.80 -5.91 5.11
N ALA A 86 -6.91 -6.46 5.95
CA ALA A 86 -5.77 -5.72 6.47
C ALA A 86 -4.81 -5.26 5.35
N ALA A 87 -4.50 -6.14 4.38
CA ALA A 87 -3.68 -5.80 3.23
C ALA A 87 -4.33 -4.70 2.36
N ALA A 88 -5.62 -4.82 2.06
CA ALA A 88 -6.35 -3.84 1.25
C ALA A 88 -6.44 -2.45 1.91
N THR A 89 -6.45 -2.43 3.26
CA THR A 89 -6.48 -1.17 4.03
C THR A 89 -5.10 -0.64 4.43
N LEU A 90 -4.02 -1.36 4.10
CA LEU A 90 -2.67 -0.99 4.54
C LEU A 90 -2.28 0.42 4.09
N MET A 91 -2.56 0.79 2.85
CA MET A 91 -2.27 2.13 2.32
C MET A 91 -3.00 3.25 3.06
N THR A 92 -4.14 2.94 3.72
CA THR A 92 -4.90 3.95 4.47
C THR A 92 -4.25 4.32 5.80
N GLN A 93 -3.33 3.49 6.30
CA GLN A 93 -2.66 3.71 7.59
C GLN A 93 -1.69 4.88 7.56
N SER A 94 -1.12 5.17 6.39
CA SER A 94 -0.23 6.31 6.15
C SER A 94 -0.94 7.54 5.56
N MET A 95 -2.26 7.46 5.37
CA MET A 95 -3.06 8.54 4.78
C MET A 95 -3.97 9.17 5.83
N GLY A 96 -3.54 10.30 6.40
CA GLY A 96 -4.32 11.07 7.37
C GLY A 96 -5.31 12.05 6.72
N SER A 97 -5.14 12.38 5.43
CA SER A 97 -5.93 13.42 4.76
C SER A 97 -6.12 13.17 3.27
N PRO A 98 -7.18 13.74 2.65
CA PRO A 98 -7.35 13.75 1.19
C PRO A 98 -6.18 14.39 0.44
N GLN A 99 -5.50 15.37 1.08
CA GLN A 99 -4.33 16.03 0.48
C GLN A 99 -3.14 15.06 0.35
N GLU A 100 -2.92 14.19 1.31
CA GLU A 100 -1.88 13.16 1.23
C GLU A 100 -2.16 12.17 0.10
N LEU A 101 -3.43 11.78 -0.12
CA LEU A 101 -3.78 10.99 -1.28
C LEU A 101 -3.51 11.75 -2.58
N ALA A 102 -3.88 13.02 -2.68
CA ALA A 102 -3.62 13.83 -3.87
C ALA A 102 -2.11 13.92 -4.17
N ASN A 103 -1.29 14.05 -3.14
CA ASN A 103 0.18 14.03 -3.27
C ASN A 103 0.70 12.66 -3.72
N GLY A 104 0.12 11.56 -3.22
CA GLY A 104 0.42 10.20 -3.69
C GLY A 104 0.03 9.98 -5.16
N LEU A 105 -1.13 10.49 -5.57
CA LEU A 105 -1.56 10.44 -6.98
C LEU A 105 -0.64 11.25 -7.90
N ALA A 106 -0.05 12.34 -7.40
CA ALA A 106 0.99 13.08 -8.14
C ALA A 106 2.28 12.24 -8.33
N PHE A 107 2.59 11.32 -7.40
CA PHE A 107 3.67 10.35 -7.61
C PHE A 107 3.31 9.33 -8.69
N LEU A 108 2.05 8.87 -8.74
CA LEU A 108 1.57 7.96 -9.79
C LEU A 108 1.72 8.55 -11.20
N GLN A 109 1.69 9.89 -11.36
CA GLN A 109 1.98 10.51 -12.65
C GLN A 109 3.42 10.24 -13.12
N LEU A 110 4.39 10.18 -12.18
CA LEU A 110 5.77 9.78 -12.50
C LEU A 110 5.82 8.31 -12.91
N ASP A 111 5.12 7.44 -12.17
CA ASP A 111 5.06 5.99 -12.43
C ASP A 111 4.50 5.69 -13.83
N ILE A 112 3.52 6.45 -14.28
CA ILE A 112 2.90 6.28 -15.61
C ILE A 112 3.71 6.97 -16.70
N GLY A 113 4.22 8.16 -16.45
CA GLY A 113 4.82 9.05 -17.46
C GLY A 113 6.28 8.78 -17.75
N ASP A 114 7.03 8.21 -16.82
CA ASP A 114 8.47 7.96 -16.94
C ASP A 114 8.78 6.47 -17.02
N ARG A 115 9.62 6.05 -17.98
CA ARG A 115 9.93 4.64 -18.24
C ARG A 115 10.63 3.95 -17.05
N GLU A 116 11.52 4.63 -16.35
CA GLU A 116 12.26 4.04 -15.23
C GLU A 116 11.35 3.87 -14.02
N PHE A 117 10.51 4.86 -13.70
CA PHE A 117 9.51 4.74 -12.63
C PHE A 117 8.49 3.64 -12.94
N ARG A 118 7.99 3.59 -14.19
CA ARG A 118 7.02 2.58 -14.62
C ARG A 118 7.52 1.15 -14.45
N LYS A 119 8.84 0.91 -14.61
CA LYS A 119 9.45 -0.40 -14.34
C LYS A 119 9.17 -0.86 -12.91
N TYR A 120 9.44 -0.01 -11.92
CA TYR A 120 9.23 -0.34 -10.51
C TYR A 120 7.75 -0.36 -10.15
N ALA A 121 6.96 0.53 -10.70
CA ALA A 121 5.51 0.53 -10.52
C ALA A 121 4.89 -0.79 -11.01
N LEU A 122 5.28 -1.28 -12.20
CA LEU A 122 4.83 -2.57 -12.74
C LEU A 122 5.21 -3.73 -11.81
N GLU A 123 6.47 -3.79 -11.37
CA GLU A 123 6.93 -4.82 -10.42
C GLU A 123 6.10 -4.80 -9.13
N GLY A 124 5.85 -3.63 -8.56
CA GLY A 124 5.03 -3.47 -7.35
C GLY A 124 3.58 -3.91 -7.56
N VAL A 125 2.98 -3.58 -8.72
CA VAL A 125 1.61 -3.99 -9.08
C VAL A 125 1.53 -5.51 -9.24
N GLU A 126 2.48 -6.14 -9.92
CA GLU A 126 2.53 -7.61 -10.10
C GLU A 126 2.63 -8.33 -8.74
N LYS A 127 3.52 -7.87 -7.84
CA LYS A 127 3.65 -8.42 -6.48
C LYS A 127 2.38 -8.21 -5.65
N THR A 128 1.74 -7.05 -5.77
CA THR A 128 0.46 -6.76 -5.09
C THR A 128 -0.64 -7.70 -5.56
N HIS A 129 -0.79 -7.90 -6.87
CA HIS A 129 -1.76 -8.85 -7.42
C HIS A 129 -1.47 -10.28 -6.97
N ALA A 130 -0.21 -10.71 -6.97
CA ALA A 130 0.20 -12.03 -6.48
C ALA A 130 -0.12 -12.19 -4.99
N GLY A 131 0.13 -11.18 -4.17
CA GLY A 131 -0.18 -11.17 -2.75
C GLY A 131 -1.68 -11.29 -2.46
N TYR A 132 -2.52 -10.49 -3.12
CA TYR A 132 -3.97 -10.62 -3.00
C TYR A 132 -4.47 -11.99 -3.46
N ARG A 133 -3.95 -12.50 -4.58
CA ARG A 133 -4.31 -13.83 -5.07
C ARG A 133 -3.97 -14.91 -4.05
N ALA A 134 -2.79 -14.88 -3.46
CA ALA A 134 -2.38 -15.84 -2.44
C ALA A 134 -3.33 -15.85 -1.23
N LEU A 135 -3.71 -14.66 -0.72
CA LEU A 135 -4.66 -14.54 0.38
C LEU A 135 -6.06 -15.07 0.01
N LEU A 136 -6.51 -14.82 -1.22
CA LEU A 136 -7.79 -15.34 -1.73
C LEU A 136 -7.75 -16.87 -1.92
N ASP A 137 -6.65 -17.42 -2.43
CA ASP A 137 -6.45 -18.88 -2.55
C ASP A 137 -6.51 -19.54 -1.16
N ASP A 138 -5.90 -18.92 -0.16
CA ASP A 138 -5.97 -19.40 1.21
C ASP A 138 -7.37 -19.29 1.80
N ALA A 139 -8.12 -18.22 1.50
CA ALA A 139 -9.50 -18.07 1.95
C ALA A 139 -10.42 -19.16 1.34
N VAL A 140 -10.17 -19.57 0.09
CA VAL A 140 -10.87 -20.70 -0.54
C VAL A 140 -10.49 -22.01 0.15
N LYS A 141 -9.18 -22.27 0.41
CA LYS A 141 -8.70 -23.44 1.14
C LYS A 141 -9.25 -23.53 2.55
N ALA A 142 -9.29 -22.40 3.27
CA ALA A 142 -9.86 -22.28 4.60
C ALA A 142 -11.41 -22.36 4.61
N ARG A 143 -12.05 -22.48 3.45
CA ARG A 143 -13.51 -22.50 3.26
C ARG A 143 -14.22 -21.22 3.76
N GLU A 144 -13.53 -20.12 3.81
CA GLU A 144 -14.12 -18.80 4.06
C GLU A 144 -14.80 -18.27 2.78
N LEU A 145 -14.23 -18.59 1.61
CA LEU A 145 -14.82 -18.32 0.31
C LEU A 145 -15.26 -19.62 -0.40
N LYS A 146 -16.22 -19.47 -1.30
CA LYS A 146 -16.57 -20.48 -2.30
C LYS A 146 -15.45 -20.57 -3.34
N PRO A 147 -15.29 -21.71 -4.05
CA PRO A 147 -14.41 -21.78 -5.21
C PRO A 147 -14.72 -20.66 -6.22
N CYS A 148 -13.71 -19.92 -6.64
CA CYS A 148 -13.83 -18.81 -7.57
C CYS A 148 -12.52 -18.60 -8.33
N ASP A 149 -12.53 -17.76 -9.36
CA ASP A 149 -11.32 -17.30 -10.06
C ASP A 149 -10.61 -16.24 -9.20
N THR A 150 -9.68 -16.70 -8.36
CA THR A 150 -8.93 -15.85 -7.41
C THR A 150 -8.01 -14.86 -8.13
N ALA A 151 -7.56 -15.13 -9.35
CA ALA A 151 -6.74 -14.22 -10.11
C ALA A 151 -7.56 -12.99 -10.56
N LYS A 152 -8.77 -13.21 -11.12
CA LYS A 152 -9.68 -12.12 -11.48
C LYS A 152 -10.14 -11.35 -10.24
N LEU A 153 -10.42 -12.07 -9.15
CA LEU A 153 -10.86 -11.42 -7.91
C LEU A 153 -9.74 -10.57 -7.28
N ALA A 154 -8.48 -11.02 -7.33
CA ALA A 154 -7.33 -10.25 -6.89
C ALA A 154 -7.18 -8.93 -7.66
N HIS A 155 -7.34 -8.97 -8.98
CA HIS A 155 -7.35 -7.77 -9.81
C HIS A 155 -8.49 -6.81 -9.41
N ALA A 156 -9.69 -7.35 -9.19
CA ALA A 156 -10.83 -6.55 -8.73
C ALA A 156 -10.60 -5.92 -7.34
N VAL A 157 -9.98 -6.66 -6.40
CA VAL A 157 -9.60 -6.13 -5.07
C VAL A 157 -8.61 -4.97 -5.20
N ALA A 158 -7.58 -5.11 -6.03
CA ALA A 158 -6.59 -4.05 -6.24
C ALA A 158 -7.23 -2.79 -6.84
N ALA A 159 -8.03 -2.94 -7.89
CA ALA A 159 -8.73 -1.83 -8.56
C ALA A 159 -9.72 -1.13 -7.62
N LEU A 160 -10.49 -1.91 -6.86
CA LEU A 160 -11.47 -1.41 -5.90
C LEU A 160 -10.80 -0.63 -4.78
N SER A 161 -9.69 -1.12 -4.22
CA SER A 161 -8.98 -0.45 -3.12
C SER A 161 -8.53 0.96 -3.54
N GLY A 162 -7.96 1.10 -4.74
CA GLY A 162 -7.58 2.40 -5.29
C GLY A 162 -8.79 3.32 -5.55
N GLY A 163 -9.86 2.78 -6.16
CA GLY A 163 -11.08 3.51 -6.44
C GLY A 163 -11.79 3.99 -5.17
N SER A 164 -11.85 3.16 -4.13
CA SER A 164 -12.43 3.53 -2.82
C SER A 164 -11.70 4.69 -2.16
N LEU A 165 -10.36 4.73 -2.27
CA LEU A 165 -9.56 5.85 -1.75
C LEU A 165 -9.85 7.15 -2.50
N ILE A 166 -9.96 7.11 -3.82
CA ILE A 166 -10.35 8.28 -4.63
C ILE A 166 -11.75 8.75 -4.24
N GLY A 167 -12.71 7.82 -4.13
CA GLY A 167 -14.06 8.13 -3.66
C GLY A 167 -14.06 8.80 -2.30
N TRP A 168 -13.35 8.22 -1.32
CA TRP A 168 -13.21 8.81 0.01
C TRP A 168 -12.67 10.24 -0.03
N ALA A 169 -11.62 10.48 -0.82
CA ALA A 169 -10.99 11.80 -0.89
C ALA A 169 -11.91 12.87 -1.51
N VAL A 170 -12.78 12.48 -2.45
CA VAL A 170 -13.76 13.39 -3.06
C VAL A 170 -14.92 13.66 -2.10
N TRP A 171 -15.46 12.60 -1.45
CA TRP A 171 -16.61 12.74 -0.55
C TRP A 171 -16.24 13.33 0.82
N GLN A 172 -15.00 13.14 1.28
CA GLN A 172 -14.43 13.63 2.54
C GLN A 172 -15.28 13.29 3.78
N ARG A 173 -15.84 12.07 3.81
CA ARG A 173 -16.69 11.59 4.91
C ARG A 173 -16.15 10.29 5.50
N GLY A 174 -15.98 10.27 6.82
CA GLY A 174 -15.48 9.11 7.55
C GLY A 174 -14.00 8.82 7.29
N ALA A 175 -13.52 7.65 7.75
CA ALA A 175 -12.14 7.24 7.57
C ALA A 175 -11.93 6.47 6.25
N ALA A 176 -10.81 6.68 5.59
CA ALA A 176 -10.42 5.99 4.35
C ALA A 176 -10.53 4.45 4.47
N ALA A 177 -10.02 3.89 5.58
CA ALA A 177 -10.09 2.46 5.84
C ALA A 177 -11.52 1.91 5.88
N THR A 178 -12.48 2.70 6.35
CA THR A 178 -13.90 2.30 6.39
C THR A 178 -14.48 2.18 4.98
N TRP A 179 -14.10 3.07 4.06
CA TRP A 179 -14.52 3.01 2.66
C TRP A 179 -13.99 1.76 1.98
N VAL A 180 -12.68 1.52 2.05
CA VAL A 180 -12.05 0.34 1.47
C VAL A 180 -12.67 -0.95 2.03
N ARG A 181 -12.85 -1.03 3.35
CA ARG A 181 -13.44 -2.22 4.00
C ARG A 181 -14.86 -2.49 3.54
N ARG A 182 -15.73 -1.47 3.55
CA ARG A 182 -17.13 -1.59 3.10
C ARG A 182 -17.24 -2.06 1.66
N ASP A 183 -16.43 -1.46 0.79
CA ASP A 183 -16.47 -1.78 -0.63
C ASP A 183 -15.91 -3.19 -0.89
N LEU A 184 -14.84 -3.59 -0.16
CA LEU A 184 -14.31 -4.94 -0.19
C LEU A 184 -15.31 -5.98 0.32
N GLU A 185 -16.03 -5.70 1.41
CA GLU A 185 -17.10 -6.56 1.91
C GLU A 185 -18.19 -6.75 0.87
N THR A 186 -18.57 -5.69 0.17
CA THR A 186 -19.55 -5.74 -0.92
C THR A 186 -19.06 -6.60 -2.09
N LEU A 187 -17.81 -6.43 -2.51
CA LEU A 187 -17.19 -7.24 -3.57
C LEU A 187 -17.15 -8.72 -3.21
N LEU A 188 -16.81 -9.05 -1.96
CA LEU A 188 -16.63 -10.42 -1.50
C LEU A 188 -17.94 -11.10 -1.10
N ALA A 189 -19.03 -10.37 -0.88
CA ALA A 189 -20.31 -10.91 -0.39
C ALA A 189 -20.84 -12.12 -1.21
N PRO A 190 -20.82 -12.12 -2.56
CA PRO A 190 -21.29 -13.26 -3.36
C PRO A 190 -20.44 -14.53 -3.17
N TYR A 191 -19.17 -14.35 -2.83
CA TYR A 191 -18.19 -15.43 -2.69
C TYR A 191 -18.11 -15.98 -1.27
N ARG A 192 -18.59 -15.27 -0.25
CA ARG A 192 -18.56 -15.75 1.15
C ARG A 192 -19.39 -17.02 1.32
N ARG A 193 -18.88 -17.92 2.12
CA ARG A 193 -19.67 -19.09 2.53
C ARG A 193 -20.55 -18.69 3.69
N THR A 194 -21.87 -18.88 3.55
CA THR A 194 -22.79 -18.75 4.67
C THR A 194 -22.50 -19.85 5.69
N SER A 195 -22.08 -19.47 6.90
CA SER A 195 -22.05 -20.44 8.00
C SER A 195 -23.49 -20.93 8.23
N ARG A 196 -23.76 -22.21 7.96
CA ARG A 196 -25.01 -22.81 8.41
C ARG A 196 -25.03 -22.72 9.93
N ARG A 197 -25.75 -21.76 10.49
CA ARG A 197 -26.13 -21.77 11.89
C ARG A 197 -26.82 -23.11 12.14
N ARG A 198 -26.14 -24.02 12.84
CA ARG A 198 -26.73 -25.25 13.35
C ARG A 198 -27.83 -24.84 14.33
N VAL A 199 -29.06 -24.74 13.82
CA VAL A 199 -30.23 -24.63 14.70
C VAL A 199 -30.22 -25.92 15.48
N LYS A 200 -29.79 -25.89 16.75
CA LYS A 200 -30.05 -26.98 17.69
C LYS A 200 -31.57 -27.05 17.88
N ARG A 201 -32.22 -27.98 17.18
CA ARG A 201 -33.56 -28.38 17.53
C ARG A 201 -33.41 -29.07 18.89
N HIS A 202 -33.88 -28.42 19.94
CA HIS A 202 -34.20 -29.08 21.19
C HIS A 202 -35.50 -29.84 20.94
N VAL A 203 -35.42 -31.15 21.00
CA VAL A 203 -36.55 -32.08 21.16
C VAL A 203 -36.70 -32.33 22.65
#